data_5922008eebc459e4f4659edfffb22fa7
#
_entry.id   5922008eebc459e4f4659edfffb22fa7
#
_cell.length_a   1.000
_cell.length_b   1.000
_cell.length_c   1.000
_cell.angle_alpha   90.00
_cell.angle_beta   90.00
_cell.angle_gamma   90.00
#
_symmetry.space_group_name_H-M   'P 1'
#
loop_
_entity.id
_entity.type
_entity.pdbx_description
1 polymer ?
#
loop_
_entity_poly.entity_id
_entity_poly.type
_entity_poly.pdbx_seq_one_letter_code
_entity_poly.pdbx_strand_id
1 'polypeptide(L)'
;MQHALGFGGKLEMHGKSETKLGIGVIGCGNISMTYLRNAALFGGVELRACADISADMAELRASEYGIRAIGVDTLLADPDIDLVLNLTIPAAHFDISLSALSAGKHVFTEKPLATSAADGRRLVAEAAKRGLLIGSAPDTFLGAAGRRARRLMDDGAIGKPVTGTAFMMGRGMEHWHPNPQFYYQPGGGPVFDMGPYYLTMLVNLLGPVERVMAMATRGQEERLITADGPFKNTTLKVGTPTNIVSLLEFRSGATVTFGASWDVFKHSNHPIELHGTEGSLRLPDPDTFGGTVSLSERGADWVDFASDSELYGARNWPYSAPDRANYRMLGVADLAGALATGRKPRASGELALHVLEIMEAILASGESRGSVAVNGTVDQPPLLGEEEAATLLA
;
A
#
# COMPACT_ATOMS: atom_id res chain seq x y z
N MET A 1 7.80 64.70 -30.00
CA MET A 1 8.76 63.68 -30.52
C MET A 1 8.70 62.53 -29.53
N GLN A 2 7.85 61.53 -29.77
CA GLN A 2 8.12 60.24 -30.43
C GLN A 2 9.20 59.48 -29.71
N HIS A 3 8.99 58.32 -29.11
CA HIS A 3 8.47 57.09 -29.70
C HIS A 3 7.85 56.17 -28.67
N ALA A 4 6.67 55.67 -28.99
CA ALA A 4 6.10 54.47 -28.40
C ALA A 4 6.79 53.25 -29.03
N LEU A 5 7.11 52.24 -28.20
CA LEU A 5 7.28 50.87 -28.67
C LEU A 5 6.52 49.94 -27.76
N GLY A 6 5.40 49.46 -28.28
CA GLY A 6 4.65 48.38 -27.70
C GLY A 6 5.35 47.04 -27.91
N PHE A 7 5.34 46.22 -26.89
CA PHE A 7 5.52 44.78 -27.00
C PHE A 7 4.32 44.10 -26.31
N GLY A 8 3.26 43.96 -27.10
CA GLY A 8 2.18 43.04 -26.79
C GLY A 8 2.57 41.63 -27.26
N GLY A 9 3.24 40.89 -26.44
CA GLY A 9 3.40 39.45 -26.62
C GLY A 9 2.28 38.74 -25.86
N LYS A 10 1.18 38.37 -26.56
CA LYS A 10 0.27 37.34 -26.04
C LYS A 10 1.05 36.03 -25.90
N LEU A 11 1.35 35.61 -24.68
CA LEU A 11 1.66 34.21 -24.42
C LEU A 11 0.37 33.41 -24.70
N GLU A 12 0.32 32.81 -25.86
CA GLU A 12 -0.60 31.71 -26.14
C GLU A 12 -0.14 30.54 -25.27
N MET A 13 -0.83 30.32 -24.16
CA MET A 13 -0.80 29.06 -23.44
C MET A 13 -1.40 28.01 -24.38
N HIS A 14 -0.52 27.31 -25.11
CA HIS A 14 -0.89 26.06 -25.77
C HIS A 14 -1.25 25.09 -24.63
N GLY A 15 -2.55 24.87 -24.44
CA GLY A 15 -3.05 23.78 -23.63
C GLY A 15 -2.53 22.48 -24.21
N LYS A 16 -1.47 21.93 -23.61
CA LYS A 16 -1.13 20.52 -23.78
C LYS A 16 -2.37 19.77 -23.28
N SER A 17 -3.07 19.07 -24.16
CA SER A 17 -3.95 17.98 -23.77
C SER A 17 -3.12 17.09 -22.86
N GLU A 18 -3.44 17.06 -21.56
CA GLU A 18 -2.81 16.14 -20.63
C GLU A 18 -3.14 14.73 -21.11
N THR A 19 -2.20 14.08 -21.77
CA THR A 19 -2.34 12.70 -22.20
C THR A 19 -2.40 11.85 -20.94
N LYS A 20 -3.55 11.21 -20.71
CA LYS A 20 -3.73 10.29 -19.58
C LYS A 20 -2.74 9.13 -19.70
N LEU A 21 -2.21 8.69 -18.56
CA LEU A 21 -1.33 7.53 -18.48
C LEU A 21 -2.11 6.26 -18.83
N GLY A 22 -1.72 5.56 -19.88
CA GLY A 22 -2.34 4.31 -20.34
C GLY A 22 -1.99 3.15 -19.44
N ILE A 23 -3.00 2.51 -18.84
CA ILE A 23 -2.85 1.42 -17.88
C ILE A 23 -3.19 0.08 -18.50
N GLY A 24 -2.25 -0.87 -18.45
CA GLY A 24 -2.48 -2.30 -18.68
C GLY A 24 -2.53 -3.06 -17.36
N VAL A 25 -3.61 -3.81 -17.13
CA VAL A 25 -3.80 -4.59 -15.90
C VAL A 25 -3.41 -6.04 -16.13
N ILE A 26 -2.53 -6.60 -15.30
CA ILE A 26 -2.21 -8.04 -15.30
C ILE A 26 -2.66 -8.64 -13.98
N GLY A 27 -3.60 -9.59 -14.04
CA GLY A 27 -4.29 -10.19 -12.91
C GLY A 27 -5.71 -9.63 -12.77
N CYS A 28 -6.70 -10.48 -13.09
CA CYS A 28 -8.13 -10.14 -13.13
C CYS A 28 -8.92 -10.78 -11.96
N GLY A 29 -8.22 -11.13 -10.85
CA GLY A 29 -8.80 -11.71 -9.65
C GLY A 29 -9.67 -10.73 -8.84
N ASN A 30 -10.01 -11.10 -7.60
CA ASN A 30 -10.94 -10.32 -6.76
C ASN A 30 -10.50 -8.87 -6.54
N ILE A 31 -9.21 -8.62 -6.32
CA ILE A 31 -8.72 -7.27 -6.03
C ILE A 31 -8.83 -6.36 -7.26
N SER A 32 -8.80 -6.89 -8.48
CA SER A 32 -8.88 -6.11 -9.70
C SER A 32 -10.15 -5.28 -9.79
N MET A 33 -11.30 -5.81 -9.31
CA MET A 33 -12.56 -5.05 -9.29
C MET A 33 -12.43 -3.71 -8.58
N THR A 34 -11.67 -3.68 -7.48
CA THR A 34 -11.47 -2.47 -6.69
C THR A 34 -10.69 -1.41 -7.50
N TYR A 35 -9.59 -1.82 -8.10
CA TYR A 35 -8.75 -0.92 -8.91
C TYR A 35 -9.49 -0.45 -10.17
N LEU A 36 -10.09 -1.37 -10.91
CA LEU A 36 -10.81 -1.07 -12.16
C LEU A 36 -12.00 -0.11 -11.92
N ARG A 37 -12.78 -0.35 -10.86
CA ARG A 37 -13.89 0.53 -10.47
C ARG A 37 -13.41 1.92 -10.08
N ASN A 38 -12.35 2.01 -9.28
CA ASN A 38 -11.85 3.28 -8.78
C ASN A 38 -11.08 4.08 -9.85
N ALA A 39 -10.61 3.46 -10.93
CA ALA A 39 -9.90 4.16 -11.99
C ALA A 39 -10.68 5.36 -12.53
N ALA A 40 -12.01 5.26 -12.62
CA ALA A 40 -12.88 6.35 -13.07
C ALA A 40 -12.89 7.58 -12.14
N LEU A 41 -12.37 7.46 -10.90
CA LEU A 41 -12.28 8.58 -9.97
C LEU A 41 -11.07 9.47 -10.26
N PHE A 42 -10.10 9.03 -11.06
CA PHE A 42 -8.82 9.69 -11.25
C PHE A 42 -8.60 10.17 -12.68
N GLY A 43 -8.35 11.47 -12.82
CA GLY A 43 -8.28 12.12 -14.15
C GLY A 43 -7.02 11.79 -14.94
N GLY A 44 -5.90 11.53 -14.27
CA GLY A 44 -4.59 11.33 -14.90
C GLY A 44 -4.32 9.93 -15.45
N VAL A 45 -5.27 8.98 -15.34
CA VAL A 45 -5.10 7.56 -15.73
C VAL A 45 -6.20 7.10 -16.66
N GLU A 46 -5.91 6.13 -17.52
CA GLU A 46 -6.88 5.51 -18.42
C GLU A 46 -6.63 4.02 -18.57
N LEU A 47 -7.63 3.20 -18.25
CA LEU A 47 -7.56 1.75 -18.44
C LEU A 47 -7.62 1.43 -19.95
N ARG A 48 -6.65 0.67 -20.47
CA ARG A 48 -6.54 0.30 -21.89
C ARG A 48 -6.84 -1.16 -22.15
N ALA A 49 -6.27 -2.04 -21.33
CA ALA A 49 -6.38 -3.47 -21.50
C ALA A 49 -6.19 -4.21 -20.18
N CYS A 50 -6.63 -5.46 -20.15
CA CYS A 50 -6.31 -6.40 -19.09
C CYS A 50 -5.88 -7.76 -19.64
N ALA A 51 -5.11 -8.49 -18.82
CA ALA A 51 -4.63 -9.84 -19.10
C ALA A 51 -4.71 -10.69 -17.82
N ASP A 52 -4.98 -11.96 -17.98
CA ASP A 52 -4.93 -12.97 -16.92
C ASP A 52 -4.50 -14.31 -17.50
N ILE A 53 -4.00 -15.22 -16.66
CA ILE A 53 -3.75 -16.62 -17.05
C ILE A 53 -5.05 -17.35 -17.44
N SER A 54 -6.17 -16.93 -16.85
CA SER A 54 -7.53 -17.33 -17.24
C SER A 54 -8.09 -16.33 -18.24
N ALA A 55 -8.22 -16.75 -19.49
CA ALA A 55 -8.83 -15.93 -20.54
C ALA A 55 -10.27 -15.49 -20.16
N ASP A 56 -11.05 -16.38 -19.55
CA ASP A 56 -12.43 -16.10 -19.12
C ASP A 56 -12.46 -14.95 -18.09
N MET A 57 -11.51 -14.91 -17.16
CA MET A 57 -11.43 -13.83 -16.18
C MET A 57 -11.02 -12.51 -16.81
N ALA A 58 -10.11 -12.53 -17.78
CA ALA A 58 -9.73 -11.34 -18.54
C ALA A 58 -10.92 -10.80 -19.35
N GLU A 59 -11.64 -11.66 -20.06
CA GLU A 59 -12.83 -11.29 -20.84
C GLU A 59 -13.95 -10.74 -19.96
N LEU A 60 -14.18 -11.36 -18.78
CA LEU A 60 -15.16 -10.88 -17.81
C LEU A 60 -14.86 -9.43 -17.40
N ARG A 61 -13.62 -9.15 -16.97
CA ARG A 61 -13.22 -7.79 -16.57
C ARG A 61 -13.23 -6.81 -17.74
N ALA A 62 -12.77 -7.24 -18.89
CA ALA A 62 -12.80 -6.42 -20.11
C ALA A 62 -14.22 -5.98 -20.46
N SER A 63 -15.18 -6.89 -20.40
CA SER A 63 -16.60 -6.60 -20.64
C SER A 63 -17.21 -5.66 -19.59
N GLU A 64 -16.88 -5.86 -18.31
CA GLU A 64 -17.40 -5.04 -17.21
C GLU A 64 -16.92 -3.58 -17.28
N TYR A 65 -15.69 -3.34 -17.73
CA TYR A 65 -15.06 -2.03 -17.70
C TYR A 65 -14.80 -1.40 -19.08
N GLY A 66 -15.22 -2.04 -20.16
CA GLY A 66 -15.11 -1.51 -21.52
C GLY A 66 -13.67 -1.41 -22.03
N ILE A 67 -12.78 -2.32 -21.60
CA ILE A 67 -11.36 -2.39 -21.99
C ILE A 67 -11.09 -3.64 -22.81
N ARG A 68 -9.88 -3.78 -23.36
CA ARG A 68 -9.51 -4.94 -24.18
C ARG A 68 -9.04 -6.10 -23.31
N ALA A 69 -9.49 -7.33 -23.57
CA ALA A 69 -8.86 -8.54 -23.05
C ALA A 69 -7.79 -9.01 -24.06
N ILE A 70 -6.52 -9.07 -23.65
CA ILE A 70 -5.39 -9.47 -24.49
C ILE A 70 -4.40 -10.33 -23.72
N GLY A 71 -3.52 -11.04 -24.42
CA GLY A 71 -2.46 -11.80 -23.76
C GLY A 71 -1.38 -10.91 -23.13
N VAL A 72 -0.69 -11.42 -22.11
CA VAL A 72 0.36 -10.69 -21.38
C VAL A 72 1.43 -10.15 -22.32
N ASP A 73 1.95 -10.95 -23.24
CA ASP A 73 2.99 -10.53 -24.21
C ASP A 73 2.50 -9.39 -25.11
N THR A 74 1.24 -9.48 -25.56
CA THR A 74 0.61 -8.42 -26.37
C THR A 74 0.44 -7.13 -25.57
N LEU A 75 0.03 -7.24 -24.28
CA LEU A 75 -0.10 -6.10 -23.38
C LEU A 75 1.25 -5.41 -23.16
N LEU A 76 2.31 -6.18 -22.92
CA LEU A 76 3.66 -5.65 -22.72
C LEU A 76 4.22 -4.97 -23.98
N ALA A 77 3.86 -5.45 -25.17
CA ALA A 77 4.28 -4.86 -26.45
C ALA A 77 3.42 -3.68 -26.91
N ASP A 78 2.29 -3.43 -26.27
CA ASP A 78 1.33 -2.38 -26.69
C ASP A 78 1.89 -0.98 -26.44
N PRO A 79 2.03 -0.12 -27.48
CA PRO A 79 2.53 1.25 -27.32
C PRO A 79 1.56 2.18 -26.58
N ASP A 80 0.28 1.85 -26.49
CA ASP A 80 -0.73 2.65 -25.78
C ASP A 80 -0.76 2.36 -24.28
N ILE A 81 0.09 1.46 -23.79
CA ILE A 81 0.25 1.15 -22.38
C ILE A 81 1.56 1.72 -21.89
N ASP A 82 1.48 2.63 -20.93
CA ASP A 82 2.62 3.29 -20.30
C ASP A 82 3.01 2.62 -18.98
N LEU A 83 2.00 2.09 -18.26
CA LEU A 83 2.16 1.49 -16.94
C LEU A 83 1.44 0.13 -16.87
N VAL A 84 2.13 -0.84 -16.29
CA VAL A 84 1.53 -2.13 -15.91
C VAL A 84 1.10 -2.08 -14.45
N LEU A 85 -0.19 -2.28 -14.22
CA LEU A 85 -0.77 -2.51 -12.90
C LEU A 85 -0.79 -4.02 -12.65
N ASN A 86 0.15 -4.49 -11.81
CA ASN A 86 0.32 -5.91 -11.50
C ASN A 86 -0.53 -6.30 -10.29
N LEU A 87 -1.64 -6.98 -10.53
CA LEU A 87 -2.60 -7.47 -9.54
C LEU A 87 -2.62 -9.00 -9.46
N THR A 88 -1.52 -9.64 -9.82
CA THR A 88 -1.36 -11.09 -9.74
C THR A 88 -1.22 -11.56 -8.29
N ILE A 89 -0.95 -12.83 -8.09
CA ILE A 89 -0.63 -13.38 -6.76
C ILE A 89 0.81 -13.01 -6.36
N PRO A 90 1.12 -12.92 -5.06
CA PRO A 90 2.46 -12.52 -4.57
C PRO A 90 3.62 -13.27 -5.22
N ALA A 91 3.46 -14.57 -5.49
CA ALA A 91 4.51 -15.38 -6.12
C ALA A 91 4.85 -14.96 -7.56
N ALA A 92 3.93 -14.26 -8.26
CA ALA A 92 4.13 -13.79 -9.63
C ALA A 92 4.52 -12.31 -9.70
N HIS A 93 4.48 -11.56 -8.60
CA HIS A 93 4.75 -10.12 -8.59
C HIS A 93 6.12 -9.79 -9.19
N PHE A 94 7.16 -10.52 -8.79
CA PHE A 94 8.52 -10.28 -9.27
C PHE A 94 8.64 -10.46 -10.79
N ASP A 95 8.25 -11.62 -11.31
CA ASP A 95 8.44 -11.97 -12.73
C ASP A 95 7.64 -11.06 -13.65
N ILE A 96 6.40 -10.77 -13.30
CA ILE A 96 5.53 -9.88 -14.08
C ILE A 96 6.06 -8.43 -14.04
N SER A 97 6.44 -7.94 -12.86
CA SER A 97 6.98 -6.58 -12.73
C SER A 97 8.31 -6.43 -13.49
N LEU A 98 9.19 -7.45 -13.41
CA LEU A 98 10.46 -7.44 -14.15
C LEU A 98 10.24 -7.46 -15.66
N SER A 99 9.28 -8.26 -16.14
CA SER A 99 8.91 -8.33 -17.55
C SER A 99 8.37 -6.98 -18.04
N ALA A 100 7.51 -6.32 -17.25
CA ALA A 100 6.97 -5.00 -17.56
C ALA A 100 8.09 -3.94 -17.64
N LEU A 101 8.98 -3.89 -16.66
CA LEU A 101 10.15 -3.00 -16.68
C LEU A 101 11.03 -3.29 -17.89
N SER A 102 11.22 -4.58 -18.23
CA SER A 102 12.02 -4.99 -19.40
C SER A 102 11.41 -4.55 -20.73
N ALA A 103 10.09 -4.47 -20.79
CA ALA A 103 9.31 -3.95 -21.92
C ALA A 103 9.25 -2.39 -21.95
N GLY A 104 9.93 -1.69 -21.02
CA GLY A 104 9.93 -0.23 -20.96
C GLY A 104 8.70 0.38 -20.32
N LYS A 105 7.91 -0.41 -19.57
CA LYS A 105 6.71 0.06 -18.90
C LYS A 105 7.02 0.44 -17.44
N HIS A 106 6.39 1.53 -16.95
CA HIS A 106 6.31 1.79 -15.52
C HIS A 106 5.51 0.67 -14.84
N VAL A 107 5.68 0.51 -13.53
CA VAL A 107 5.00 -0.56 -12.78
C VAL A 107 4.36 -0.01 -11.53
N PHE A 108 3.14 -0.46 -11.24
CA PHE A 108 2.56 -0.43 -9.91
C PHE A 108 2.09 -1.83 -9.57
N THR A 109 2.57 -2.41 -8.47
CA THR A 109 2.22 -3.78 -8.09
C THR A 109 1.43 -3.83 -6.80
N GLU A 110 0.54 -4.81 -6.66
CA GLU A 110 -0.05 -5.12 -5.36
C GLU A 110 1.03 -5.53 -4.34
N LYS A 111 0.65 -5.43 -3.06
CA LYS A 111 1.52 -5.84 -1.95
C LYS A 111 1.60 -7.38 -1.82
N PRO A 112 2.71 -7.89 -1.35
CA PRO A 112 4.01 -7.23 -1.16
C PRO A 112 4.72 -6.97 -2.49
N LEU A 113 5.67 -6.04 -2.53
CA LEU A 113 6.46 -5.71 -3.73
C LEU A 113 7.04 -6.96 -4.42
N ALA A 114 7.52 -7.89 -3.62
CA ALA A 114 8.00 -9.21 -3.99
C ALA A 114 7.89 -10.14 -2.77
N THR A 115 8.16 -11.43 -2.95
CA THR A 115 8.20 -12.40 -1.85
C THR A 115 9.54 -12.44 -1.10
N SER A 116 10.55 -11.72 -1.61
CA SER A 116 11.84 -11.55 -0.95
C SER A 116 12.40 -10.14 -1.15
N ALA A 117 13.12 -9.61 -0.15
CA ALA A 117 13.80 -8.33 -0.25
C ALA A 117 14.91 -8.36 -1.33
N ALA A 118 15.51 -9.52 -1.61
CA ALA A 118 16.47 -9.68 -2.68
C ALA A 118 15.83 -9.39 -4.05
N ASP A 119 14.64 -9.92 -4.31
CA ASP A 119 13.90 -9.67 -5.55
C ASP A 119 13.36 -8.23 -5.58
N GLY A 120 12.88 -7.72 -4.45
CA GLY A 120 12.49 -6.31 -4.34
C GLY A 120 13.62 -5.36 -4.72
N ARG A 121 14.85 -5.60 -4.24
CA ARG A 121 16.04 -4.83 -4.62
C ARG A 121 16.34 -4.90 -6.11
N ARG A 122 16.17 -6.07 -6.73
CA ARG A 122 16.36 -6.25 -8.18
C ARG A 122 15.36 -5.44 -8.99
N LEU A 123 14.09 -5.42 -8.57
CA LEU A 123 13.05 -4.61 -9.23
C LEU A 123 13.34 -3.13 -9.16
N VAL A 124 13.65 -2.60 -7.96
CA VAL A 124 13.98 -1.19 -7.77
C VAL A 124 15.22 -0.80 -8.58
N ALA A 125 16.27 -1.62 -8.57
CA ALA A 125 17.48 -1.38 -9.35
C ALA A 125 17.22 -1.41 -10.86
N GLU A 126 16.40 -2.33 -11.36
CA GLU A 126 16.08 -2.43 -12.80
C GLU A 126 15.22 -1.24 -13.25
N ALA A 127 14.26 -0.80 -12.43
CA ALA A 127 13.48 0.40 -12.71
C ALA A 127 14.40 1.64 -12.80
N ALA A 128 15.28 1.85 -11.81
CA ALA A 128 16.22 2.95 -11.80
C ALA A 128 17.16 2.93 -13.02
N LYS A 129 17.72 1.76 -13.36
CA LYS A 129 18.61 1.58 -14.53
C LYS A 129 17.93 1.98 -15.85
N ARG A 130 16.62 1.79 -15.96
CA ARG A 130 15.84 2.11 -17.16
C ARG A 130 15.22 3.50 -17.14
N GLY A 131 15.35 4.26 -16.05
CA GLY A 131 14.67 5.54 -15.88
C GLY A 131 13.15 5.39 -15.73
N LEU A 132 12.68 4.23 -15.26
CA LEU A 132 11.28 3.93 -15.04
C LEU A 132 10.91 4.08 -13.56
N LEU A 133 9.64 4.35 -13.30
CA LEU A 133 9.10 4.34 -11.95
C LEU A 133 8.50 2.97 -11.61
N ILE A 134 8.74 2.52 -10.40
CA ILE A 134 8.05 1.41 -9.78
C ILE A 134 7.40 1.88 -8.50
N GLY A 135 6.10 1.59 -8.33
CA GLY A 135 5.33 1.79 -7.12
C GLY A 135 4.73 0.47 -6.64
N SER A 136 4.31 0.44 -5.39
CA SER A 136 3.62 -0.73 -4.83
C SER A 136 2.56 -0.30 -3.81
N ALA A 137 1.45 -1.04 -3.77
CA ALA A 137 0.54 -0.99 -2.64
C ALA A 137 1.27 -1.34 -1.32
N PRO A 138 0.73 -0.93 -0.16
CA PRO A 138 -0.55 -0.24 0.00
C PRO A 138 -0.44 1.26 -0.27
N ASP A 139 -1.47 1.80 -0.88
CA ASP A 139 -1.65 3.23 -1.09
C ASP A 139 -2.63 3.86 -0.08
N THR A 140 -3.10 3.09 0.88
CA THR A 140 -4.08 3.49 1.91
C THR A 140 -3.59 4.63 2.79
N PHE A 141 -2.29 4.74 3.04
CA PHE A 141 -1.69 5.83 3.82
C PHE A 141 -1.85 7.21 3.14
N LEU A 142 -2.16 7.25 1.85
CA LEU A 142 -2.48 8.46 1.09
C LEU A 142 -3.93 8.90 1.29
N GLY A 143 -4.76 8.08 1.93
CA GLY A 143 -6.15 8.39 2.26
C GLY A 143 -6.27 9.49 3.33
N ALA A 144 -7.49 9.92 3.59
CA ALA A 144 -7.76 11.03 4.49
C ALA A 144 -7.22 10.81 5.91
N ALA A 145 -7.39 9.61 6.47
CA ALA A 145 -6.90 9.31 7.82
C ALA A 145 -5.36 9.37 7.89
N GLY A 146 -4.66 8.76 6.92
CA GLY A 146 -3.19 8.80 6.85
C GLY A 146 -2.65 10.22 6.67
N ARG A 147 -3.27 11.01 5.78
CA ARG A 147 -2.93 12.42 5.54
C ARG A 147 -3.17 13.28 6.77
N ARG A 148 -4.29 13.08 7.48
CA ARG A 148 -4.60 13.78 8.72
C ARG A 148 -3.56 13.46 9.80
N ALA A 149 -3.27 12.19 10.03
CA ALA A 149 -2.27 11.76 11.00
C ALA A 149 -0.89 12.34 10.67
N ARG A 150 -0.46 12.29 9.41
CA ARG A 150 0.81 12.84 8.96
C ARG A 150 0.88 14.36 9.16
N ARG A 151 -0.18 15.10 8.83
CA ARG A 151 -0.24 16.56 9.05
C ARG A 151 -0.09 16.90 10.53
N LEU A 152 -0.83 16.23 11.43
CA LEU A 152 -0.71 16.42 12.86
C LEU A 152 0.71 16.15 13.38
N MET A 153 1.39 15.14 12.83
CA MET A 153 2.79 14.84 13.15
C MET A 153 3.73 15.94 12.66
N ASP A 154 3.58 16.38 11.40
CA ASP A 154 4.42 17.42 10.78
C ASP A 154 4.22 18.78 11.47
N ASP A 155 3.00 19.08 11.94
CA ASP A 155 2.66 20.27 12.72
C ASP A 155 3.17 20.22 14.19
N GLY A 156 3.74 19.07 14.60
CA GLY A 156 4.28 18.89 15.94
C GLY A 156 3.25 18.68 17.03
N ALA A 157 2.01 18.29 16.72
CA ALA A 157 0.90 18.16 17.67
C ALA A 157 1.19 17.19 18.84
N ILE A 158 2.03 16.18 18.63
CA ILE A 158 2.51 15.30 19.72
C ILE A 158 3.96 15.58 20.15
N GLY A 159 4.59 16.62 19.62
CA GLY A 159 6.01 16.88 19.82
C GLY A 159 6.91 15.83 19.18
N LYS A 160 8.06 15.52 19.80
CA LYS A 160 8.95 14.46 19.31
C LYS A 160 8.34 13.09 19.62
N PRO A 161 8.11 12.22 18.60
CA PRO A 161 7.67 10.85 18.84
C PRO A 161 8.68 10.06 19.68
N VAL A 162 8.19 9.31 20.67
CA VAL A 162 9.01 8.56 21.61
C VAL A 162 8.71 7.07 21.54
N THR A 163 7.42 6.71 21.61
CA THR A 163 7.00 5.32 21.66
C THR A 163 5.62 5.13 21.03
N GLY A 164 5.24 3.89 20.80
CA GLY A 164 3.91 3.57 20.30
C GLY A 164 3.62 2.08 20.26
N THR A 165 2.40 1.78 19.85
CA THR A 165 1.93 0.42 19.61
C THR A 165 1.22 0.34 18.27
N ALA A 166 1.32 -0.82 17.62
CA ALA A 166 0.62 -1.12 16.39
C ALA A 166 0.19 -2.60 16.42
N PHE A 167 -1.12 -2.86 16.38
CA PHE A 167 -1.63 -4.22 16.56
C PHE A 167 -2.62 -4.61 15.46
N MET A 168 -2.22 -5.62 14.69
CA MET A 168 -3.09 -6.36 13.78
C MET A 168 -3.42 -7.71 14.42
N MET A 169 -4.61 -7.83 14.97
CA MET A 169 -5.05 -9.01 15.70
C MET A 169 -6.34 -9.57 15.12
N GLY A 170 -6.36 -10.86 14.82
CA GLY A 170 -7.52 -11.49 14.20
C GLY A 170 -7.54 -13.01 14.38
N ARG A 171 -8.58 -13.63 13.82
CA ARG A 171 -8.82 -15.08 13.93
C ARG A 171 -8.13 -15.92 12.85
N GLY A 172 -7.52 -15.28 11.84
CA GLY A 172 -6.98 -15.97 10.66
C GLY A 172 -7.95 -16.02 9.49
N MET A 173 -7.57 -16.69 8.40
CA MET A 173 -8.24 -16.64 7.10
C MET A 173 -9.20 -17.82 6.87
N GLU A 174 -9.01 -18.92 7.59
CA GLU A 174 -9.74 -20.19 7.41
C GLU A 174 -11.24 -20.12 7.71
N HIS A 175 -11.70 -19.05 8.33
CA HIS A 175 -13.12 -18.89 8.66
C HIS A 175 -13.93 -18.12 7.61
N TRP A 176 -13.26 -17.44 6.66
CA TRP A 176 -13.95 -16.64 5.64
C TRP A 176 -13.41 -16.83 4.21
N HIS A 177 -12.13 -17.17 4.05
CA HIS A 177 -11.54 -17.34 2.73
C HIS A 177 -11.77 -18.76 2.21
N PRO A 178 -12.33 -18.95 0.98
CA PRO A 178 -12.69 -20.28 0.47
C PRO A 178 -11.47 -21.18 0.18
N ASN A 179 -10.29 -20.59 -0.05
CA ASN A 179 -9.02 -21.30 -0.25
C ASN A 179 -7.90 -20.64 0.58
N PRO A 180 -7.83 -20.87 1.90
CA PRO A 180 -6.92 -20.15 2.79
C PRO A 180 -5.51 -20.74 2.86
N GLN A 181 -5.21 -21.84 2.19
CA GLN A 181 -3.97 -22.61 2.38
C GLN A 181 -2.70 -21.76 2.15
N PHE A 182 -2.67 -20.92 1.12
CA PHE A 182 -1.49 -20.13 0.77
C PHE A 182 -1.11 -19.09 1.84
N TYR A 183 -2.08 -18.62 2.63
CA TYR A 183 -1.82 -17.71 3.74
C TYR A 183 -0.97 -18.34 4.85
N TYR A 184 -1.02 -19.65 4.99
CA TYR A 184 -0.35 -20.41 6.06
C TYR A 184 0.94 -21.09 5.62
N GLN A 185 1.42 -20.81 4.41
CA GLN A 185 2.69 -21.32 3.90
C GLN A 185 3.83 -20.30 4.08
N PRO A 186 5.11 -20.69 3.94
CA PRO A 186 6.23 -19.75 3.90
C PRO A 186 5.99 -18.64 2.87
N GLY A 187 6.24 -17.39 3.25
CA GLY A 187 5.88 -16.20 2.47
C GLY A 187 4.46 -15.67 2.73
N GLY A 188 3.66 -16.37 3.54
CA GLY A 188 2.39 -15.92 4.08
C GLY A 188 2.51 -15.47 5.54
N GLY A 189 1.43 -15.64 6.31
CA GLY A 189 1.34 -15.24 7.69
C GLY A 189 0.90 -13.78 7.88
N PRO A 190 0.55 -13.42 9.13
CA PRO A 190 -0.01 -12.10 9.41
C PRO A 190 0.93 -10.94 9.09
N VAL A 191 2.26 -11.16 9.17
CA VAL A 191 3.27 -10.14 8.85
C VAL A 191 3.31 -9.84 7.36
N PHE A 192 3.31 -10.86 6.49
CA PHE A 192 3.35 -10.64 5.03
C PHE A 192 2.01 -10.23 4.44
N ASP A 193 0.90 -10.61 5.07
CA ASP A 193 -0.43 -10.23 4.59
C ASP A 193 -0.81 -8.80 5.00
N MET A 194 -0.72 -8.48 6.28
CA MET A 194 -1.19 -7.21 6.84
C MET A 194 -0.06 -6.26 7.27
N GLY A 195 1.13 -6.79 7.51
CA GLY A 195 2.30 -5.98 7.84
C GLY A 195 2.56 -4.82 6.86
N PRO A 196 2.40 -4.99 5.54
CA PRO A 196 2.58 -3.89 4.60
C PRO A 196 1.78 -2.64 4.96
N TYR A 197 0.53 -2.77 5.39
CA TYR A 197 -0.32 -1.62 5.75
C TYR A 197 0.20 -0.88 6.99
N TYR A 198 0.44 -1.64 8.06
CA TYR A 198 0.88 -1.10 9.35
C TYR A 198 2.29 -0.50 9.25
N LEU A 199 3.21 -1.23 8.65
CA LEU A 199 4.61 -0.80 8.53
C LEU A 199 4.76 0.39 7.58
N THR A 200 4.03 0.43 6.46
CA THR A 200 4.00 1.59 5.57
C THR A 200 3.49 2.83 6.30
N MET A 201 2.39 2.71 7.07
CA MET A 201 1.88 3.82 7.86
C MET A 201 2.88 4.29 8.91
N LEU A 202 3.52 3.38 9.63
CA LEU A 202 4.53 3.71 10.63
C LEU A 202 5.76 4.40 10.00
N VAL A 203 6.25 3.91 8.86
CA VAL A 203 7.37 4.54 8.14
C VAL A 203 6.96 5.92 7.60
N ASN A 204 5.74 6.07 7.10
CA ASN A 204 5.20 7.37 6.70
C ASN A 204 5.16 8.39 7.85
N LEU A 205 4.92 7.96 9.09
CA LEU A 205 4.80 8.86 10.25
C LEU A 205 6.11 9.07 11.00
N LEU A 206 6.96 8.04 11.10
CA LEU A 206 8.13 8.04 11.99
C LEU A 206 9.47 7.99 11.24
N GLY A 207 9.45 7.76 9.93
CA GLY A 207 10.64 7.52 9.13
C GLY A 207 11.09 6.05 9.12
N PRO A 208 12.29 5.74 8.62
CA PRO A 208 12.75 4.38 8.45
C PRO A 208 13.03 3.65 9.77
N VAL A 209 12.76 2.34 9.76
CA VAL A 209 13.16 1.41 10.83
C VAL A 209 14.63 1.04 10.67
N GLU A 210 15.36 1.05 11.77
CA GLU A 210 16.79 0.71 11.82
C GLU A 210 17.05 -0.70 12.33
N ARG A 211 16.21 -1.17 13.26
CA ARG A 211 16.42 -2.44 13.98
C ARG A 211 15.11 -3.05 14.44
N VAL A 212 15.10 -4.36 14.51
CA VAL A 212 13.96 -5.16 14.98
C VAL A 212 14.39 -6.18 16.02
N MET A 213 13.55 -6.42 17.03
CA MET A 213 13.62 -7.58 17.91
C MET A 213 12.23 -8.22 17.97
N ALA A 214 12.12 -9.52 17.75
CA ALA A 214 10.83 -10.20 17.66
C ALA A 214 10.80 -11.57 18.33
N MET A 215 9.59 -11.97 18.73
CA MET A 215 9.22 -13.34 19.05
C MET A 215 8.13 -13.79 18.09
N ALA A 216 8.31 -14.96 17.50
CA ALA A 216 7.38 -15.54 16.52
C ALA A 216 7.01 -16.96 16.94
N THR A 217 5.72 -17.25 16.99
CA THR A 217 5.17 -18.54 17.39
C THR A 217 4.00 -18.95 16.48
N ARG A 218 3.58 -20.18 16.62
CA ARG A 218 2.33 -20.70 16.02
C ARG A 218 1.40 -21.10 17.15
N GLY A 219 0.17 -20.61 17.12
CA GLY A 219 -0.85 -20.99 18.08
C GLY A 219 -1.37 -22.42 17.87
N GLN A 220 -1.36 -22.89 16.62
CA GLN A 220 -1.82 -24.22 16.23
C GLN A 220 -0.98 -24.75 15.06
N GLU A 221 -0.71 -26.06 15.04
CA GLU A 221 0.00 -26.73 13.94
C GLU A 221 -0.91 -26.99 12.73
N GLU A 222 -2.21 -27.12 12.99
CA GLU A 222 -3.25 -27.35 11.96
C GLU A 222 -4.47 -26.48 12.27
N ARG A 223 -5.22 -26.08 11.22
CA ARG A 223 -6.45 -25.32 11.33
C ARG A 223 -7.56 -25.92 10.49
N LEU A 224 -8.78 -25.97 11.05
CA LEU A 224 -9.97 -26.42 10.35
C LEU A 224 -10.52 -25.27 9.48
N ILE A 225 -10.69 -25.51 8.19
CA ILE A 225 -11.31 -24.57 7.26
C ILE A 225 -12.84 -24.61 7.48
N THR A 226 -13.39 -23.49 7.96
CA THR A 226 -14.82 -23.33 8.22
C THR A 226 -15.51 -22.41 7.20
N ALA A 227 -14.74 -21.70 6.37
CA ALA A 227 -15.26 -20.91 5.27
C ALA A 227 -16.03 -21.79 4.27
N ASP A 228 -17.08 -21.23 3.68
CA ASP A 228 -17.79 -21.89 2.57
C ASP A 228 -16.91 -21.98 1.34
N GLY A 229 -16.89 -23.13 0.71
CA GLY A 229 -16.06 -23.38 -0.48
C GLY A 229 -15.61 -24.83 -0.61
N PRO A 230 -14.75 -25.12 -1.59
CA PRO A 230 -14.34 -26.50 -1.95
C PRO A 230 -13.54 -27.19 -0.83
N PHE A 231 -12.94 -26.44 0.09
CA PHE A 231 -12.11 -26.97 1.17
C PHE A 231 -12.80 -26.96 2.55
N LYS A 232 -14.09 -26.62 2.61
CA LYS A 232 -14.84 -26.59 3.87
C LYS A 232 -14.75 -27.94 4.60
N ASN A 233 -14.54 -27.89 5.91
CA ASN A 233 -14.36 -29.04 6.81
C ASN A 233 -13.08 -29.88 6.53
N THR A 234 -12.13 -29.37 5.74
CA THR A 234 -10.80 -29.96 5.65
C THR A 234 -9.82 -29.22 6.58
N THR A 235 -8.70 -29.87 6.88
CA THR A 235 -7.66 -29.28 7.75
C THR A 235 -6.49 -28.82 6.88
N LEU A 236 -5.95 -27.65 7.18
CA LEU A 236 -4.70 -27.15 6.58
C LEU A 236 -3.56 -27.18 7.60
N LYS A 237 -2.33 -27.37 7.13
CA LYS A 237 -1.11 -27.28 7.95
C LYS A 237 -0.60 -25.84 8.01
N VAL A 238 -0.17 -25.43 9.20
CA VAL A 238 0.41 -24.11 9.45
C VAL A 238 1.92 -24.19 9.29
N GLY A 239 2.44 -23.66 8.19
CA GLY A 239 3.87 -23.67 7.82
C GLY A 239 4.62 -22.38 8.14
N THR A 240 3.94 -21.35 8.69
CA THR A 240 4.52 -20.04 9.02
C THR A 240 4.09 -19.60 10.43
N PRO A 241 4.83 -18.72 11.11
CA PRO A 241 4.34 -18.11 12.36
C PRO A 241 3.01 -17.40 12.18
N THR A 242 2.10 -17.59 13.14
CA THR A 242 0.76 -16.97 13.16
C THR A 242 0.58 -15.96 14.28
N ASN A 243 1.55 -15.87 15.19
CA ASN A 243 1.55 -14.92 16.29
C ASN A 243 2.95 -14.33 16.44
N ILE A 244 3.09 -13.04 16.19
CA ILE A 244 4.35 -12.30 16.21
C ILE A 244 4.18 -11.07 17.08
N VAL A 245 5.14 -10.83 17.99
CA VAL A 245 5.30 -9.58 18.74
C VAL A 245 6.71 -9.09 18.52
N SER A 246 6.86 -7.85 18.12
CA SER A 246 8.16 -7.24 17.80
C SER A 246 8.29 -5.83 18.36
N LEU A 247 9.53 -5.41 18.59
CA LEU A 247 9.95 -4.04 18.86
C LEU A 247 10.64 -3.52 17.63
N LEU A 248 10.18 -2.39 17.12
CA LEU A 248 10.75 -1.67 16.00
C LEU A 248 11.46 -0.44 16.54
N GLU A 249 12.75 -0.29 16.24
CA GLU A 249 13.54 0.90 16.52
C GLU A 249 13.63 1.75 15.25
N PHE A 250 13.14 2.97 15.32
CA PHE A 250 13.16 3.91 14.20
C PHE A 250 14.41 4.78 14.27
N ARG A 251 14.92 5.18 13.11
CA ARG A 251 16.08 6.09 13.04
C ARG A 251 15.82 7.44 13.71
N SER A 252 14.58 7.87 13.84
CA SER A 252 14.16 9.04 14.63
C SER A 252 14.39 8.89 16.14
N GLY A 253 14.69 7.68 16.62
CA GLY A 253 14.81 7.29 18.03
C GLY A 253 13.50 6.84 18.67
N ALA A 254 12.38 6.87 17.94
CA ALA A 254 11.12 6.29 18.41
C ALA A 254 11.17 4.77 18.44
N THR A 255 10.44 4.15 19.38
CA THR A 255 10.28 2.70 19.46
C THR A 255 8.81 2.31 19.41
N VAL A 256 8.45 1.32 18.60
CA VAL A 256 7.06 0.86 18.46
C VAL A 256 6.98 -0.64 18.71
N THR A 257 6.04 -1.04 19.58
CA THR A 257 5.64 -2.45 19.68
C THR A 257 4.70 -2.76 18.53
N PHE A 258 5.11 -3.65 17.62
CA PHE A 258 4.27 -4.15 16.55
C PHE A 258 3.88 -5.59 16.80
N GLY A 259 2.57 -5.86 16.84
CA GLY A 259 2.01 -7.19 16.99
C GLY A 259 1.15 -7.57 15.80
N ALA A 260 1.40 -8.76 15.22
CA ALA A 260 0.61 -9.32 14.14
C ALA A 260 0.22 -10.76 14.50
N SER A 261 -1.09 -11.02 14.65
CA SER A 261 -1.56 -12.32 15.11
C SER A 261 -2.87 -12.75 14.44
N TRP A 262 -2.93 -14.02 14.06
CA TRP A 262 -4.15 -14.71 13.63
C TRP A 262 -4.69 -15.67 14.70
N ASP A 263 -4.18 -15.57 15.93
CA ASP A 263 -4.56 -16.42 17.05
C ASP A 263 -5.41 -15.69 18.11
N VAL A 264 -5.96 -14.51 17.76
CA VAL A 264 -6.69 -13.65 18.67
C VAL A 264 -8.17 -13.56 18.27
N PHE A 265 -9.07 -14.02 19.15
CA PHE A 265 -10.53 -13.99 18.90
C PHE A 265 -11.14 -12.62 19.20
N LYS A 266 -10.61 -11.89 20.19
CA LYS A 266 -11.12 -10.58 20.62
C LYS A 266 -10.03 -9.80 21.35
N HIS A 267 -9.96 -8.51 21.07
CA HIS A 267 -9.03 -7.59 21.74
C HIS A 267 -9.66 -6.19 21.88
N SER A 268 -9.00 -5.32 22.62
CA SER A 268 -9.33 -3.90 22.80
C SER A 268 -8.19 -2.97 22.37
N ASN A 269 -7.15 -3.48 21.72
CA ASN A 269 -6.04 -2.67 21.24
C ASN A 269 -6.50 -1.73 20.13
N HIS A 270 -6.01 -0.50 20.14
CA HIS A 270 -6.12 0.38 18.97
C HIS A 270 -5.20 -0.14 17.86
N PRO A 271 -5.57 0.02 16.57
CA PRO A 271 -4.73 -0.39 15.46
C PRO A 271 -3.35 0.25 15.52
N ILE A 272 -3.26 1.56 15.72
CA ILE A 272 -1.99 2.29 15.93
C ILE A 272 -2.22 3.36 16.99
N GLU A 273 -1.32 3.45 17.97
CA GLU A 273 -1.27 4.53 18.97
C GLU A 273 0.18 4.99 19.14
N LEU A 274 0.43 6.29 18.93
CA LEU A 274 1.75 6.91 19.02
C LEU A 274 1.78 7.94 20.14
N HIS A 275 2.90 8.00 20.85
CA HIS A 275 3.11 8.92 21.97
C HIS A 275 4.38 9.73 21.73
N GLY A 276 4.27 11.04 21.90
CA GLY A 276 5.37 11.96 21.83
C GLY A 276 5.53 12.76 23.11
N THR A 277 6.42 13.74 23.08
CA THR A 277 6.73 14.58 24.24
C THR A 277 5.62 15.55 24.63
N GLU A 278 4.69 15.83 23.71
CA GLU A 278 3.62 16.82 23.91
C GLU A 278 2.20 16.25 23.75
N GLY A 279 2.07 15.00 23.31
CA GLY A 279 0.75 14.41 23.10
C GLY A 279 0.77 12.97 22.62
N SER A 280 -0.42 12.47 22.29
CA SER A 280 -0.66 11.13 21.81
C SER A 280 -1.62 11.14 20.63
N LEU A 281 -1.42 10.24 19.69
CA LEU A 281 -2.19 10.12 18.45
C LEU A 281 -2.69 8.68 18.30
N ARG A 282 -3.98 8.51 17.98
CA ARG A 282 -4.59 7.23 17.59
C ARG A 282 -5.00 7.26 16.14
N LEU A 283 -4.73 6.17 15.44
CA LEU A 283 -5.12 6.00 14.04
C LEU A 283 -6.09 4.83 13.92
N PRO A 284 -7.00 4.89 12.92
CA PRO A 284 -7.83 3.74 12.53
C PRO A 284 -6.97 2.65 11.88
N ASP A 285 -7.62 1.55 11.49
CA ASP A 285 -6.96 0.46 10.75
C ASP A 285 -6.34 1.00 9.45
N PRO A 286 -5.02 0.86 9.25
CA PRO A 286 -4.32 1.37 8.07
C PRO A 286 -4.67 0.64 6.75
N ASP A 287 -5.44 -0.45 6.77
CA ASP A 287 -6.02 -1.06 5.56
C ASP A 287 -7.17 -0.22 4.97
N THR A 288 -7.56 0.88 5.61
CA THR A 288 -8.60 1.80 5.12
C THR A 288 -8.03 3.16 4.76
N PHE A 289 -8.71 3.87 3.83
CA PHE A 289 -8.34 5.24 3.45
C PHE A 289 -8.90 6.29 4.41
N GLY A 290 -9.98 5.97 5.10
CA GLY A 290 -10.70 6.83 6.03
C GLY A 290 -10.68 6.31 7.45
N GLY A 291 -11.54 6.88 8.27
CA GLY A 291 -11.69 6.55 9.67
C GLY A 291 -11.39 7.74 10.58
N THR A 292 -11.42 7.52 11.89
CA THR A 292 -11.20 8.57 12.88
C THR A 292 -9.75 8.56 13.35
N VAL A 293 -9.08 9.70 13.25
CA VAL A 293 -7.81 10.00 13.92
C VAL A 293 -8.12 10.75 15.20
N SER A 294 -7.53 10.37 16.33
CA SER A 294 -7.76 11.03 17.61
C SER A 294 -6.44 11.59 18.16
N LEU A 295 -6.47 12.80 18.67
CA LEU A 295 -5.34 13.50 19.29
C LEU A 295 -5.65 13.79 20.76
N SER A 296 -4.67 13.59 21.65
CA SER A 296 -4.66 14.06 23.02
C SER A 296 -3.41 14.89 23.24
N GLU A 297 -3.57 16.18 23.46
CA GLU A 297 -2.46 17.09 23.76
C GLU A 297 -2.22 17.14 25.28
N ARG A 298 -0.99 16.91 25.73
CA ARG A 298 -0.54 17.01 27.13
C ARG A 298 -1.45 16.31 28.14
N GLY A 299 -2.06 15.17 27.73
CA GLY A 299 -2.93 14.39 28.60
C GLY A 299 -4.36 14.93 28.76
N ALA A 300 -4.78 15.85 27.89
CA ALA A 300 -6.18 16.26 27.77
C ALA A 300 -7.05 15.13 27.22
N ASP A 301 -8.36 15.31 27.23
CA ASP A 301 -9.28 14.36 26.59
C ASP A 301 -8.99 14.22 25.09
N TRP A 302 -9.35 13.06 24.53
CA TRP A 302 -9.19 12.79 23.11
C TRP A 302 -10.11 13.68 22.27
N VAL A 303 -9.54 14.31 21.25
CA VAL A 303 -10.26 15.04 20.20
C VAL A 303 -10.26 14.19 18.93
N ASP A 304 -11.44 13.91 18.43
CA ASP A 304 -11.66 13.05 17.26
C ASP A 304 -11.77 13.86 15.97
N PHE A 305 -11.04 13.43 14.95
CA PHE A 305 -11.08 13.95 13.58
C PHE A 305 -11.60 12.84 12.65
N ALA A 306 -12.91 12.85 12.43
CA ALA A 306 -13.54 11.95 11.46
C ALA A 306 -13.21 12.40 10.03
N SER A 307 -12.84 11.46 9.18
CA SER A 307 -12.40 11.76 7.82
C SER A 307 -13.48 11.64 6.75
N ASP A 308 -14.74 11.33 7.10
CA ASP A 308 -15.81 11.04 6.14
C ASP A 308 -16.13 12.21 5.17
N SER A 309 -15.81 13.44 5.56
CA SER A 309 -15.99 14.64 4.72
C SER A 309 -14.73 15.09 3.99
N GLU A 310 -13.61 14.39 4.18
CA GLU A 310 -12.34 14.73 3.55
C GLU A 310 -12.15 13.97 2.23
N LEU A 311 -11.32 14.53 1.34
CA LEU A 311 -10.90 13.84 0.11
C LEU A 311 -10.29 12.47 0.46
N TYR A 312 -10.76 11.41 -0.22
CA TYR A 312 -10.36 10.02 0.00
C TYR A 312 -10.69 9.46 1.39
N GLY A 313 -11.65 10.08 2.10
CA GLY A 313 -12.13 9.62 3.41
C GLY A 313 -13.57 9.12 3.40
N ALA A 314 -14.38 9.60 2.46
CA ALA A 314 -15.78 9.22 2.35
C ALA A 314 -15.95 7.70 2.10
N ARG A 315 -16.94 7.10 2.77
CA ARG A 315 -17.26 5.68 2.59
C ARG A 315 -17.87 5.45 1.22
N ASN A 316 -17.11 4.84 0.34
CA ASN A 316 -17.47 4.60 -1.06
C ASN A 316 -17.50 3.12 -1.45
N TRP A 317 -17.27 2.20 -0.51
CA TRP A 317 -17.15 0.78 -0.76
C TRP A 317 -18.27 -0.04 -0.11
N PRO A 318 -19.38 -0.32 -0.83
CA PRO A 318 -20.57 -0.97 -0.28
C PRO A 318 -20.41 -2.49 -0.10
N TYR A 319 -19.28 -3.06 -0.54
CA TYR A 319 -19.02 -4.52 -0.48
C TYR A 319 -18.38 -4.97 0.84
N SER A 320 -18.27 -4.10 1.83
CA SER A 320 -17.86 -4.42 3.19
C SER A 320 -18.96 -4.02 4.18
N ALA A 321 -19.05 -4.71 5.30
CA ALA A 321 -19.93 -4.36 6.39
C ALA A 321 -19.11 -4.17 7.67
N PRO A 322 -19.02 -2.95 8.24
CA PRO A 322 -19.60 -1.70 7.72
C PRO A 322 -18.92 -1.19 6.43
N ASP A 323 -19.60 -0.31 5.72
CA ASP A 323 -19.04 0.39 4.56
C ASP A 323 -17.76 1.15 4.96
N ARG A 324 -16.76 1.15 4.07
CA ARG A 324 -15.45 1.81 4.31
C ARG A 324 -15.02 2.67 3.13
N ALA A 325 -14.09 3.58 3.39
CA ALA A 325 -13.38 4.32 2.36
C ALA A 325 -12.39 3.38 1.65
N ASN A 326 -12.52 3.25 0.34
CA ASN A 326 -11.63 2.45 -0.47
C ASN A 326 -11.33 3.19 -1.79
N TYR A 327 -10.14 3.75 -1.87
CA TYR A 327 -9.64 4.54 -3.00
C TYR A 327 -8.39 3.90 -3.62
N ARG A 328 -8.26 2.56 -3.57
CA ARG A 328 -7.19 1.85 -4.28
C ARG A 328 -7.20 2.26 -5.74
N MET A 329 -6.10 2.56 -6.32
CA MET A 329 -5.77 3.31 -7.54
C MET A 329 -5.19 4.70 -7.23
N LEU A 330 -5.34 5.22 -6.00
CA LEU A 330 -4.77 6.52 -5.60
C LEU A 330 -3.23 6.51 -5.74
N GLY A 331 -2.58 5.39 -5.39
CA GLY A 331 -1.13 5.23 -5.57
C GLY A 331 -0.71 5.26 -7.05
N VAL A 332 -1.53 4.71 -7.95
CA VAL A 332 -1.29 4.78 -9.40
C VAL A 332 -1.50 6.20 -9.91
N ALA A 333 -2.53 6.90 -9.45
CA ALA A 333 -2.77 8.31 -9.78
C ALA A 333 -1.64 9.22 -9.26
N ASP A 334 -1.13 8.97 -8.04
CA ASP A 334 0.04 9.67 -7.52
C ASP A 334 1.30 9.40 -8.36
N LEU A 335 1.48 8.17 -8.86
CA LEU A 335 2.59 7.84 -9.75
C LEU A 335 2.45 8.55 -11.11
N ALA A 336 1.23 8.64 -11.66
CA ALA A 336 0.98 9.43 -12.89
C ALA A 336 1.31 10.91 -12.68
N GLY A 337 0.90 11.50 -11.55
CA GLY A 337 1.27 12.87 -11.17
C GLY A 337 2.79 13.02 -10.97
N ALA A 338 3.44 12.00 -10.44
CA ALA A 338 4.90 11.97 -10.26
C ALA A 338 5.63 12.00 -11.62
N LEU A 339 5.16 11.25 -12.61
CA LEU A 339 5.68 11.27 -13.98
C LEU A 339 5.51 12.64 -14.63
N ALA A 340 4.34 13.25 -14.50
CA ALA A 340 4.04 14.55 -15.08
C ALA A 340 4.91 15.68 -14.49
N THR A 341 5.30 15.58 -13.23
CA THR A 341 6.03 16.62 -12.49
C THR A 341 7.52 16.31 -12.27
N GLY A 342 7.99 15.11 -12.62
CA GLY A 342 9.38 14.67 -12.42
C GLY A 342 9.74 14.41 -10.96
N ARG A 343 8.76 14.21 -10.06
CA ARG A 343 8.97 13.85 -8.66
C ARG A 343 8.97 12.32 -8.45
N LYS A 344 9.34 11.87 -7.27
CA LYS A 344 9.15 10.46 -6.88
C LYS A 344 7.68 10.21 -6.49
N PRO A 345 7.13 9.02 -6.79
CA PRO A 345 5.81 8.62 -6.28
C PRO A 345 5.89 8.39 -4.77
N ARG A 346 4.81 8.65 -4.05
CA ARG A 346 4.75 8.46 -2.59
C ARG A 346 4.71 6.99 -2.21
N ALA A 347 3.88 6.21 -2.90
CA ALA A 347 3.86 4.75 -2.77
C ALA A 347 4.95 4.13 -3.67
N SER A 348 6.20 4.50 -3.41
CA SER A 348 7.36 4.12 -4.24
C SER A 348 7.81 2.68 -4.01
N GLY A 349 8.54 2.12 -4.98
CA GLY A 349 9.19 0.82 -4.85
C GLY A 349 10.23 0.79 -3.73
N GLU A 350 10.92 1.91 -3.48
CA GLU A 350 11.88 2.04 -2.38
C GLU A 350 11.20 1.96 -1.01
N LEU A 351 10.03 2.60 -0.84
CA LEU A 351 9.23 2.49 0.38
C LEU A 351 8.77 1.04 0.59
N ALA A 352 8.23 0.43 -0.44
CA ALA A 352 7.77 -0.96 -0.38
C ALA A 352 8.91 -1.95 -0.14
N LEU A 353 10.09 -1.70 -0.70
CA LEU A 353 11.30 -2.49 -0.43
C LEU A 353 11.71 -2.39 1.04
N HIS A 354 11.74 -1.17 1.60
CA HIS A 354 12.09 -0.99 3.01
C HIS A 354 11.09 -1.70 3.93
N VAL A 355 9.79 -1.63 3.63
CA VAL A 355 8.75 -2.38 4.37
C VAL A 355 8.96 -3.89 4.25
N LEU A 356 9.32 -4.39 3.08
CA LEU A 356 9.63 -5.81 2.86
C LEU A 356 10.87 -6.24 3.68
N GLU A 357 11.91 -5.41 3.74
CA GLU A 357 13.10 -5.65 4.56
C GLU A 357 12.78 -5.67 6.07
N ILE A 358 11.85 -4.81 6.53
CA ILE A 358 11.35 -4.85 7.91
C ILE A 358 10.62 -6.17 8.18
N MET A 359 9.75 -6.62 7.28
CA MET A 359 9.00 -7.87 7.43
C MET A 359 9.94 -9.09 7.51
N GLU A 360 10.95 -9.16 6.64
CA GLU A 360 11.97 -10.21 6.70
C GLU A 360 12.78 -10.14 8.00
N ALA A 361 13.16 -8.93 8.45
CA ALA A 361 13.88 -8.73 9.70
C ALA A 361 13.06 -9.19 10.91
N ILE A 362 11.75 -8.95 10.93
CA ILE A 362 10.82 -9.42 11.97
C ILE A 362 10.86 -10.97 12.06
N LEU A 363 10.72 -11.66 10.93
CA LEU A 363 10.72 -13.11 10.91
C LEU A 363 12.10 -13.70 11.27
N ALA A 364 13.18 -13.12 10.72
CA ALA A 364 14.55 -13.54 11.03
C ALA A 364 14.90 -13.33 12.53
N SER A 365 14.42 -12.22 13.12
CA SER A 365 14.57 -11.96 14.55
C SER A 365 13.78 -12.97 15.39
N GLY A 366 12.57 -13.30 14.99
CA GLY A 366 11.74 -14.31 15.66
C GLY A 366 12.37 -15.70 15.64
N GLU A 367 13.05 -16.07 14.56
CA GLU A 367 13.76 -17.34 14.40
C GLU A 367 15.06 -17.37 15.21
N SER A 368 15.91 -16.35 15.06
CA SER A 368 17.21 -16.26 15.74
C SER A 368 17.09 -15.91 17.21
N ARG A 369 15.94 -15.40 17.67
CA ARG A 369 15.70 -14.83 19.01
C ARG A 369 16.67 -13.72 19.37
N GLY A 370 17.13 -12.98 18.36
CA GLY A 370 18.10 -11.90 18.49
C GLY A 370 17.64 -10.63 17.77
N SER A 371 18.33 -9.54 18.02
CA SER A 371 18.13 -8.29 17.32
C SER A 371 18.65 -8.38 15.88
N VAL A 372 17.90 -7.88 14.91
CA VAL A 372 18.24 -7.85 13.48
C VAL A 372 18.22 -6.40 12.99
N ALA A 373 19.30 -5.97 12.34
CA ALA A 373 19.36 -4.66 11.68
C ALA A 373 18.57 -4.71 10.38
N VAL A 374 17.87 -3.61 10.07
CA VAL A 374 17.26 -3.38 8.76
C VAL A 374 18.28 -2.63 7.90
N ASN A 375 18.76 -3.28 6.84
CA ASN A 375 19.89 -2.78 6.07
C ASN A 375 19.54 -1.63 5.11
N GLY A 376 18.29 -1.54 4.69
CA GLY A 376 17.80 -0.49 3.81
C GLY A 376 17.43 0.79 4.56
N THR A 377 17.27 1.84 3.80
CA THR A 377 16.71 3.10 4.29
C THR A 377 15.86 3.74 3.18
N VAL A 378 14.91 4.53 3.59
CA VAL A 378 14.05 5.30 2.69
C VAL A 378 13.77 6.67 3.31
N ASP A 379 13.64 7.68 2.47
CA ASP A 379 13.12 8.96 2.92
C ASP A 379 11.62 8.83 3.19
N GLN A 380 11.13 9.52 4.22
CA GLN A 380 9.69 9.65 4.43
C GLN A 380 9.05 10.22 3.15
N PRO A 381 7.97 9.61 2.63
CA PRO A 381 7.26 10.20 1.50
C PRO A 381 6.72 11.59 1.89
N PRO A 382 6.75 12.58 0.97
CA PRO A 382 6.17 13.89 1.24
C PRO A 382 4.66 13.76 1.47
N LEU A 383 4.10 14.60 2.34
CA LEU A 383 2.65 14.65 2.56
C LEU A 383 1.92 14.94 1.23
N LEU A 384 0.89 14.17 0.91
CA LEU A 384 -0.04 14.50 -0.17
C LEU A 384 -0.94 15.66 0.32
N GLY A 385 -0.61 16.87 -0.09
CA GLY A 385 -1.34 18.09 0.26
C GLY A 385 -2.76 18.09 -0.32
N GLU A 386 -3.63 18.93 0.22
CA GLU A 386 -5.05 18.96 -0.16
C GLU A 386 -5.27 19.39 -1.61
N GLU A 387 -4.56 20.44 -2.03
CA GLU A 387 -4.61 20.95 -3.41
C GLU A 387 -4.14 19.88 -4.41
N GLU A 388 -2.99 19.26 -4.14
CA GLU A 388 -2.47 18.20 -5.00
C GLU A 388 -3.39 16.97 -5.02
N ALA A 389 -3.94 16.57 -3.86
CA ALA A 389 -4.91 15.49 -3.76
C ALA A 389 -6.16 15.77 -4.64
N ALA A 390 -6.64 17.02 -4.66
CA ALA A 390 -7.77 17.41 -5.48
C ALA A 390 -7.46 17.33 -6.98
N THR A 391 -6.23 17.63 -7.41
CA THR A 391 -5.84 17.55 -8.84
C THR A 391 -5.76 16.11 -9.38
N LEU A 392 -5.69 15.11 -8.51
CA LEU A 392 -5.68 13.70 -8.93
C LEU A 392 -7.09 13.20 -9.32
N LEU A 393 -8.15 13.86 -8.86
CA LEU A 393 -9.53 13.50 -9.20
C LEU A 393 -9.88 13.84 -10.66
N ALA A 394 -10.85 13.10 -11.23
CA ALA A 394 -11.36 13.30 -12.59
C ALA A 394 -12.33 14.48 -12.67
#